data_bbc670a68108e975363d51077f7a0351
#
_entry.id   bbc670a68108e975363d51077f7a0351
#
_cell.length_a   1.000
_cell.length_b   1.000
_cell.length_c   1.000
_cell.angle_alpha   90.00
_cell.angle_beta   90.00
_cell.angle_gamma   90.00
#
_symmetry.space_group_name_H-M   'P 1'
#
loop_
_entity.id
_entity.type
_entity.pdbx_description
1 polymer ?
#
loop_
_entity_poly.entity_id
_entity_poly.type
_entity_poly.pdbx_seq_one_letter_code
_entity_poly.pdbx_strand_id
1 'polypeptide(L)'
;MKITNLCGRPELVQKAASWFSSKWGVSADVYAESISKCDEAVPRWYVILDKEENIIAGAGIVENDFNERKDLSPNLCALFVEEEWRNQGLAGELLDFALRDMAGLGIEKLYLVTEHTGFSEKYGWRLLTMAKYDDGEMMRLYAADCRG
;
A
#
# COMPACT_ATOMS: atom_id res chain seq x y z
N MET A 1 -16.67 -7.44 6.05
CA MET A 1 -15.44 -6.65 5.81
C MET A 1 -15.29 -6.40 4.32
N LYS A 2 -14.90 -5.21 3.96
CA LYS A 2 -14.89 -4.81 2.56
C LYS A 2 -13.65 -3.97 2.23
N ILE A 3 -12.91 -4.37 1.20
CA ILE A 3 -11.81 -3.57 0.68
C ILE A 3 -12.41 -2.44 -0.16
N THR A 4 -12.01 -1.21 0.16
CA THR A 4 -12.53 -0.02 -0.49
C THR A 4 -11.38 0.75 -1.14
N ASN A 5 -11.52 1.03 -2.43
CA ASN A 5 -10.65 1.96 -3.14
C ASN A 5 -11.11 3.37 -2.75
N LEU A 6 -10.22 4.18 -2.21
CA LEU A 6 -10.58 5.51 -1.72
C LEU A 6 -10.86 6.50 -2.85
N CYS A 7 -10.44 6.20 -4.08
CA CYS A 7 -10.92 6.96 -5.23
C CYS A 7 -12.43 6.75 -5.36
N GLY A 8 -13.17 7.83 -5.43
CA GLY A 8 -14.63 7.75 -5.47
C GLY A 8 -15.31 7.75 -4.10
N ARG A 9 -14.53 7.83 -3.03
CA ARG A 9 -15.06 7.90 -1.66
C ARG A 9 -14.52 9.14 -0.94
N PRO A 10 -14.84 10.36 -1.43
CA PRO A 10 -14.27 11.59 -0.84
C PRO A 10 -14.64 11.80 0.64
N GLU A 11 -15.76 11.24 1.07
CA GLU A 11 -16.17 11.33 2.48
C GLU A 11 -15.22 10.58 3.43
N LEU A 12 -14.40 9.65 2.91
CA LEU A 12 -13.47 8.86 3.71
C LEU A 12 -12.05 9.44 3.73
N VAL A 13 -11.76 10.48 2.95
CA VAL A 13 -10.39 10.98 2.78
C VAL A 13 -9.78 11.40 4.11
N GLN A 14 -10.47 12.23 4.89
CA GLN A 14 -9.92 12.73 6.15
C GLN A 14 -9.76 11.62 7.18
N LYS A 15 -10.72 10.72 7.25
CA LYS A 15 -10.67 9.58 8.15
C LYS A 15 -9.49 8.67 7.83
N ALA A 16 -9.31 8.35 6.55
CA ALA A 16 -8.20 7.51 6.10
C ALA A 16 -6.86 8.21 6.32
N ALA A 17 -6.76 9.50 5.98
CA ALA A 17 -5.54 10.27 6.18
C ALA A 17 -5.10 10.27 7.63
N SER A 18 -6.04 10.48 8.56
CA SER A 18 -5.77 10.45 10.00
C SER A 18 -5.33 9.06 10.44
N TRP A 19 -5.96 8.02 9.92
CA TRP A 19 -5.61 6.65 10.24
C TRP A 19 -4.18 6.31 9.81
N PHE A 20 -3.83 6.57 8.55
CA PHE A 20 -2.46 6.33 8.07
C PHE A 20 -1.43 7.15 8.83
N SER A 21 -1.74 8.41 9.10
CA SER A 21 -0.85 9.30 9.86
C SER A 21 -0.55 8.72 11.24
N SER A 22 -1.56 8.17 11.91
CA SER A 22 -1.40 7.59 13.25
C SER A 22 -0.50 6.35 13.23
N LYS A 23 -0.41 5.64 12.10
CA LYS A 23 0.39 4.41 11.99
C LYS A 23 1.84 4.71 11.60
N TRP A 24 2.07 5.70 10.74
CA TRP A 24 3.37 5.88 10.09
C TRP A 24 4.06 7.20 10.44
N GLY A 25 3.38 8.09 11.15
CA GLY A 25 3.97 9.35 11.61
C GLY A 25 4.14 10.42 10.54
N VAL A 26 3.64 10.20 9.33
CA VAL A 26 3.63 11.21 8.28
C VAL A 26 2.38 12.07 8.45
N SER A 27 2.48 13.37 8.16
CA SER A 27 1.36 14.32 8.31
C SER A 27 0.09 13.84 7.62
N ALA A 28 -1.05 13.99 8.30
CA ALA A 28 -2.35 13.66 7.72
C ALA A 28 -2.64 14.49 6.46
N ASP A 29 -2.16 15.72 6.38
CA ASP A 29 -2.34 16.57 5.19
C ASP A 29 -1.64 15.97 3.96
N VAL A 30 -0.47 15.36 4.14
CA VAL A 30 0.26 14.68 3.06
C VAL A 30 -0.56 13.50 2.55
N TYR A 31 -1.10 12.69 3.46
CA TYR A 31 -1.95 11.57 3.06
C TYR A 31 -3.23 12.05 2.37
N ALA A 32 -3.90 13.07 2.93
CA ALA A 32 -5.14 13.58 2.35
C ALA A 32 -4.93 14.06 0.91
N GLU A 33 -3.84 14.76 0.66
CA GLU A 33 -3.50 15.22 -0.69
C GLU A 33 -3.29 14.03 -1.63
N SER A 34 -2.52 13.04 -1.20
CA SER A 34 -2.22 11.85 -2.01
C SER A 34 -3.49 11.03 -2.28
N ILE A 35 -4.31 10.81 -1.26
CA ILE A 35 -5.55 10.03 -1.37
C ILE A 35 -6.53 10.70 -2.34
N SER A 36 -6.55 12.03 -2.35
CA SER A 36 -7.49 12.80 -3.19
C SER A 36 -7.12 12.79 -4.67
N LYS A 37 -5.91 12.39 -5.03
CA LYS A 37 -5.47 12.33 -6.42
C LYS A 37 -6.00 11.05 -7.07
N CYS A 38 -6.94 11.19 -7.98
CA CYS A 38 -7.56 10.05 -8.67
C CYS A 38 -7.57 10.19 -10.19
N ASP A 39 -6.84 11.14 -10.72
CA ASP A 39 -6.77 11.41 -12.16
C ASP A 39 -5.80 10.50 -12.90
N GLU A 40 -4.93 9.81 -12.18
CA GLU A 40 -3.98 8.86 -12.74
C GLU A 40 -4.04 7.54 -11.96
N ALA A 41 -3.38 6.50 -12.46
CA ALA A 41 -3.34 5.20 -11.80
C ALA A 41 -2.67 5.26 -10.43
N VAL A 42 -1.66 6.12 -10.29
CA VAL A 42 -0.84 6.27 -9.08
C VAL A 42 -0.78 7.76 -8.73
N PRO A 43 -0.94 8.16 -7.48
CA PRO A 43 -1.11 7.33 -6.28
C PRO A 43 -2.51 6.73 -6.17
N ARG A 44 -2.62 5.66 -5.39
CA ARG A 44 -3.89 4.99 -5.14
C ARG A 44 -3.88 4.42 -3.72
N TRP A 45 -5.02 4.52 -3.02
CA TRP A 45 -5.09 4.14 -1.61
C TRP A 45 -6.29 3.25 -1.35
N TYR A 46 -6.10 2.25 -0.49
CA TYR A 46 -7.12 1.26 -0.16
C TYR A 46 -7.23 1.10 1.35
N VAL A 47 -8.44 0.85 1.82
CA VAL A 47 -8.70 0.49 3.22
C VAL A 47 -9.66 -0.69 3.28
N ILE A 48 -9.60 -1.42 4.38
CA ILE A 48 -10.63 -2.42 4.70
C ILE A 48 -11.46 -1.84 5.83
N LEU A 49 -12.77 -1.85 5.64
CA LEU A 49 -13.72 -1.33 6.63
C LEU A 49 -14.46 -2.49 7.28
N ASP A 50 -14.69 -2.38 8.59
CA ASP A 50 -15.57 -3.31 9.29
C ASP A 50 -17.04 -2.94 9.07
N LYS A 51 -17.96 -3.62 9.76
CA LYS A 51 -19.40 -3.39 9.60
C LYS A 51 -19.84 -1.99 10.00
N GLU A 52 -19.09 -1.35 10.88
CA GLU A 52 -19.38 0.00 11.39
C GLU A 52 -18.57 1.08 10.66
N GLU A 53 -17.92 0.70 9.56
CA GLU A 53 -17.07 1.57 8.73
C GLU A 53 -15.81 2.08 9.47
N ASN A 54 -15.33 1.32 10.45
CA ASN A 54 -14.02 1.59 11.04
C ASN A 54 -12.93 1.02 10.13
N ILE A 55 -11.83 1.75 9.98
CA ILE A 55 -10.70 1.27 9.19
C ILE A 55 -9.91 0.26 10.03
N ILE A 56 -9.79 -0.96 9.52
CA ILE A 56 -9.07 -2.04 10.21
C ILE A 56 -7.79 -2.44 9.51
N ALA A 57 -7.59 -2.03 8.28
CA ALA A 57 -6.37 -2.28 7.51
C ALA A 57 -6.30 -1.32 6.34
N GLY A 58 -5.11 -1.14 5.79
CA GLY A 58 -4.96 -0.28 4.63
C GLY A 58 -3.59 -0.41 3.98
N ALA A 59 -3.48 0.13 2.79
CA ALA A 59 -2.23 0.20 2.02
C ALA A 59 -2.37 1.25 0.93
N GLY A 60 -1.24 1.68 0.40
CA GLY A 60 -1.23 2.62 -0.69
C GLY A 60 -0.25 2.22 -1.78
N ILE A 61 -0.40 2.87 -2.93
CA ILE A 61 0.54 2.74 -4.04
C ILE A 61 0.99 4.12 -4.42
N VAL A 62 2.29 4.33 -4.41
CA VAL A 62 2.93 5.61 -4.73
C VAL A 62 4.05 5.37 -5.73
N GLU A 63 4.54 6.44 -6.36
CA GLU A 63 5.62 6.29 -7.33
C GLU A 63 6.91 5.78 -6.69
N ASN A 64 7.24 6.28 -5.49
CA ASN A 64 8.42 5.83 -4.77
C ASN A 64 8.20 5.94 -3.26
N ASP A 65 8.50 4.84 -2.55
CA ASP A 65 8.37 4.76 -1.09
C ASP A 65 9.74 5.02 -0.44
N PHE A 66 10.23 6.27 -0.53
CA PHE A 66 11.42 6.77 0.18
C PHE A 66 12.69 5.93 -0.05
N ASN A 67 12.91 5.42 -1.26
CA ASN A 67 14.12 4.62 -1.55
C ASN A 67 14.84 5.09 -2.81
N GLU A 68 16.09 4.62 -2.96
CA GLU A 68 16.98 5.05 -4.03
C GLU A 68 16.60 4.51 -5.41
N ARG A 69 15.82 3.43 -5.49
CA ARG A 69 15.49 2.77 -6.76
C ARG A 69 14.26 3.40 -7.40
N LYS A 70 14.42 4.61 -7.90
CA LYS A 70 13.35 5.35 -8.58
C LYS A 70 12.90 4.68 -9.89
N ASP A 71 13.75 3.82 -10.44
CA ASP A 71 13.47 3.05 -11.65
C ASP A 71 12.50 1.89 -11.40
N LEU A 72 12.39 1.43 -10.16
CA LEU A 72 11.50 0.32 -9.78
C LEU A 72 10.22 0.89 -9.16
N SER A 73 9.28 1.22 -10.02
CA SER A 73 8.06 1.97 -9.68
C SER A 73 6.85 1.32 -10.38
N PRO A 74 5.64 1.42 -9.80
CA PRO A 74 5.29 2.06 -8.54
C PRO A 74 5.51 1.14 -7.34
N ASN A 75 5.47 1.73 -6.13
CA ASN A 75 5.68 1.00 -4.88
C ASN A 75 4.38 0.86 -4.09
N LEU A 76 4.12 -0.35 -3.62
CA LEU A 76 3.12 -0.56 -2.58
C LEU A 76 3.75 -0.14 -1.25
N CYS A 77 3.00 0.60 -0.44
CA CYS A 77 3.52 1.19 0.79
C CYS A 77 2.47 1.22 1.89
N ALA A 78 2.92 1.56 3.09
CA ALA A 78 2.04 1.84 4.24
C ALA A 78 1.07 0.70 4.57
N LEU A 79 1.44 -0.54 4.26
CA LEU A 79 0.61 -1.72 4.56
C LEU A 79 0.54 -1.90 6.07
N PHE A 80 -0.67 -1.87 6.62
CA PHE A 80 -0.91 -2.04 8.05
C PHE A 80 -2.24 -2.74 8.29
N VAL A 81 -2.23 -3.68 9.24
CA VAL A 81 -3.44 -4.35 9.72
C VAL A 81 -3.52 -4.11 11.22
N GLU A 82 -4.67 -3.65 11.72
CA GLU A 82 -4.86 -3.44 13.16
C GLU A 82 -4.61 -4.76 13.90
N GLU A 83 -4.01 -4.66 15.07
CA GLU A 83 -3.52 -5.82 15.82
C GLU A 83 -4.61 -6.86 16.05
N GLU A 84 -5.81 -6.45 16.43
CA GLU A 84 -6.93 -7.35 16.70
C GLU A 84 -7.47 -8.07 15.45
N TRP A 85 -7.08 -7.62 14.27
CA TRP A 85 -7.52 -8.18 13.00
C TRP A 85 -6.41 -8.97 12.28
N ARG A 86 -5.25 -9.12 12.90
CA ARG A 86 -4.13 -9.85 12.32
C ARG A 86 -4.38 -11.36 12.32
N ASN A 87 -3.59 -12.08 11.51
CA ASN A 87 -3.68 -13.53 11.35
C ASN A 87 -5.00 -14.01 10.74
N GLN A 88 -5.67 -13.15 9.97
CA GLN A 88 -6.90 -13.47 9.26
C GLN A 88 -6.76 -13.31 7.74
N GLY A 89 -5.53 -13.13 7.24
CA GLY A 89 -5.28 -13.03 5.82
C GLY A 89 -5.55 -11.66 5.20
N LEU A 90 -5.82 -10.63 5.99
CA LEU A 90 -6.19 -9.32 5.45
C LEU A 90 -5.05 -8.65 4.67
N ALA A 91 -3.80 -8.81 5.12
CA ALA A 91 -2.66 -8.27 4.39
C ALA A 91 -2.58 -8.89 2.99
N GLY A 92 -2.75 -10.21 2.89
CA GLY A 92 -2.76 -10.91 1.61
C GLY A 92 -3.89 -10.45 0.71
N GLU A 93 -5.07 -10.21 1.27
CA GLU A 93 -6.21 -9.70 0.51
C GLU A 93 -5.93 -8.31 -0.05
N LEU A 94 -5.30 -7.43 0.74
CA LEU A 94 -4.90 -6.10 0.27
C LEU A 94 -3.86 -6.18 -0.85
N LEU A 95 -2.86 -7.05 -0.68
CA LEU A 95 -1.83 -7.23 -1.71
C LEU A 95 -2.43 -7.72 -3.01
N ASP A 96 -3.31 -8.72 -2.95
CA ASP A 96 -3.98 -9.26 -4.14
C ASP A 96 -4.88 -8.22 -4.80
N PHE A 97 -5.62 -7.47 -4.00
CA PHE A 97 -6.50 -6.42 -4.51
C PHE A 97 -5.70 -5.36 -5.25
N ALA A 98 -4.57 -4.93 -4.66
CA ALA A 98 -3.70 -3.93 -5.28
C ALA A 98 -3.16 -4.42 -6.61
N LEU A 99 -2.72 -5.67 -6.69
CA LEU A 99 -2.20 -6.24 -7.94
C LEU A 99 -3.28 -6.28 -9.02
N ARG A 100 -4.51 -6.66 -8.67
CA ARG A 100 -5.62 -6.71 -9.64
C ARG A 100 -6.06 -5.33 -10.07
N ASP A 101 -6.14 -4.38 -9.13
CA ASP A 101 -6.53 -3.01 -9.46
C ASP A 101 -5.52 -2.37 -10.40
N MET A 102 -4.24 -2.54 -10.11
CA MET A 102 -3.18 -2.01 -10.95
C MET A 102 -3.16 -2.67 -12.34
N ALA A 103 -3.41 -3.98 -12.41
CA ALA A 103 -3.52 -4.66 -13.70
C ALA A 103 -4.62 -4.06 -14.56
N GLY A 104 -5.78 -3.75 -13.95
CA GLY A 104 -6.88 -3.10 -14.64
C GLY A 104 -6.57 -1.69 -15.13
N LEU A 105 -5.55 -1.05 -14.54
CA LEU A 105 -5.12 0.30 -14.90
C LEU A 105 -3.89 0.29 -15.83
N GLY A 106 -3.46 -0.89 -16.28
CA GLY A 106 -2.36 -1.02 -17.23
C GLY A 106 -0.97 -1.07 -16.62
N ILE A 107 -0.87 -1.21 -15.31
CA ILE A 107 0.41 -1.33 -14.60
C ILE A 107 0.79 -2.81 -14.59
N GLU A 108 2.02 -3.13 -14.99
CA GLU A 108 2.47 -4.51 -15.13
C GLU A 108 3.10 -5.09 -13.87
N LYS A 109 3.76 -4.27 -13.07
CA LYS A 109 4.47 -4.72 -11.87
C LYS A 109 4.32 -3.73 -10.73
N LEU A 110 4.32 -4.27 -9.50
CA LEU A 110 4.45 -3.48 -8.29
C LEU A 110 5.72 -3.90 -7.57
N TYR A 111 6.27 -2.97 -6.80
CA TYR A 111 7.46 -3.18 -5.98
C TYR A 111 7.17 -2.80 -4.55
N LEU A 112 7.92 -3.37 -3.61
CA LEU A 112 7.70 -3.16 -2.17
C LEU A 112 9.05 -3.21 -1.46
N VAL A 113 9.36 -2.21 -0.64
CA VAL A 113 10.55 -2.24 0.21
C VAL A 113 10.13 -2.55 1.65
N THR A 114 10.87 -3.43 2.33
CA THR A 114 10.56 -3.84 3.68
C THR A 114 11.80 -4.38 4.39
N GLU A 115 11.81 -4.29 5.72
CA GLU A 115 12.81 -4.93 6.56
C GLU A 115 12.51 -6.42 6.78
N HIS A 116 11.25 -6.81 6.63
CA HIS A 116 10.80 -8.15 6.96
C HIS A 116 11.24 -9.17 5.91
N THR A 117 11.56 -10.39 6.39
CA THR A 117 11.88 -11.52 5.53
C THR A 117 10.66 -12.45 5.48
N GLY A 118 10.44 -13.07 4.31
CA GLY A 118 9.42 -14.10 4.16
C GLY A 118 7.99 -13.62 4.06
N PHE A 119 7.69 -12.42 4.53
CA PHE A 119 6.34 -11.88 4.51
C PHE A 119 5.79 -11.79 3.08
N SER A 120 6.50 -11.07 2.23
CA SER A 120 6.06 -10.85 0.85
C SER A 120 6.12 -12.13 0.01
N GLU A 121 7.09 -12.98 0.27
CA GLU A 121 7.24 -14.27 -0.42
C GLU A 121 6.05 -15.19 -0.13
N LYS A 122 5.51 -15.14 1.07
CA LYS A 122 4.31 -15.88 1.45
C LYS A 122 3.12 -15.55 0.54
N TYR A 123 3.07 -14.32 0.01
CA TYR A 123 1.99 -13.85 -0.84
C TYR A 123 2.35 -13.81 -2.32
N GLY A 124 3.43 -14.50 -2.71
CA GLY A 124 3.82 -14.61 -4.11
C GLY A 124 4.71 -13.49 -4.63
N TRP A 125 5.21 -12.64 -3.74
CA TRP A 125 6.19 -11.62 -4.11
C TRP A 125 7.58 -12.22 -4.05
N ARG A 126 8.47 -11.79 -4.94
CA ARG A 126 9.84 -12.33 -5.01
C ARG A 126 10.86 -11.24 -4.67
N LEU A 127 11.91 -11.64 -3.96
CA LEU A 127 13.02 -10.73 -3.65
C LEU A 127 13.77 -10.42 -4.93
N LEU A 128 13.87 -9.13 -5.27
CA LEU A 128 14.54 -8.69 -6.48
C LEU A 128 15.94 -8.17 -6.18
N THR A 129 16.08 -7.31 -5.20
CA THR A 129 17.37 -6.69 -4.85
C THR A 129 17.27 -6.03 -3.47
N MET A 130 18.38 -5.47 -3.02
CA MET A 130 18.40 -4.59 -1.87
C MET A 130 18.35 -3.15 -2.35
N ALA A 131 17.71 -2.27 -1.61
CA ALA A 131 17.64 -0.85 -1.92
C ALA A 131 17.86 -0.05 -0.65
N LYS A 132 18.50 1.10 -0.78
CA LYS A 132 18.72 1.98 0.35
C LYS A 132 17.51 2.88 0.53
N TYR A 133 16.99 2.90 1.74
CA TYR A 133 15.93 3.81 2.14
C TYR A 133 16.51 5.21 2.37
N ASP A 134 15.66 6.23 2.37
CA ASP A 134 16.12 7.63 2.53
C ASP A 134 16.85 7.89 3.86
N ASP A 135 16.59 7.07 4.88
CA ASP A 135 17.29 7.15 6.18
C ASP A 135 18.64 6.43 6.19
N GLY A 136 19.05 5.84 5.07
CA GLY A 136 20.32 5.13 4.95
C GLY A 136 20.26 3.63 5.23
N GLU A 137 19.14 3.13 5.71
CA GLU A 137 18.97 1.70 5.99
C GLU A 137 18.79 0.90 4.70
N MET A 138 19.41 -0.27 4.65
CA MET A 138 19.22 -1.19 3.51
C MET A 138 17.96 -2.01 3.73
N MET A 139 17.11 -2.04 2.70
CA MET A 139 15.84 -2.73 2.73
C MET A 139 15.78 -3.79 1.64
N ARG A 140 14.96 -4.81 1.85
CA ARG A 140 14.65 -5.78 0.81
C ARG A 140 13.63 -5.19 -0.13
N LEU A 141 13.89 -5.29 -1.42
CA LEU A 141 12.97 -4.82 -2.45
C LEU A 141 12.38 -6.03 -3.16
N TYR A 142 11.07 -6.19 -3.01
CA TYR A 142 10.30 -7.28 -3.62
C TYR A 142 9.54 -6.79 -4.83
N ALA A 143 9.23 -7.70 -5.74
CA ALA A 143 8.45 -7.42 -6.92
C ALA A 143 7.35 -8.45 -7.10
N ALA A 144 6.24 -8.02 -7.66
CA ALA A 144 5.15 -8.93 -8.05
C ALA A 144 4.54 -8.46 -9.36
N ASP A 145 4.06 -9.41 -10.15
CA ASP A 145 3.36 -9.12 -11.40
C ASP A 145 1.91 -8.76 -11.10
N CYS A 146 1.43 -7.70 -11.73
CA CYS A 146 0.02 -7.32 -11.62
C CYS A 146 -0.83 -8.23 -12.50
N ARG A 147 -1.91 -8.77 -11.94
CA ARG A 147 -2.79 -9.72 -12.62
C ARG A 147 -4.24 -9.36 -12.42
N GLY A 148 -4.98 -9.43 -13.50
CA GLY A 148 -6.41 -9.18 -13.48
C GLY A 148 -7.25 -10.32 -12.94
#